data_18730889b43641ef2f4acea68e399c95
#
_entry.id   18730889b43641ef2f4acea68e399c95
#
_cell.length_a   1.000
_cell.length_b   1.000
_cell.length_c   1.000
_cell.angle_alpha   90.00
_cell.angle_beta   90.00
_cell.angle_gamma   90.00
#
_symmetry.space_group_name_H-M   'P 1'
#
loop_
_entity.id
_entity.type
_entity.pdbx_description
1 polymer ?
#
loop_
_entity_poly.entity_id
_entity_poly.type
_entity_poly.pdbx_seq_one_letter_code
_entity_poly.pdbx_strand_id
1 'polypeptide(L)'
;GAGGVKAMNWMYNVMPKDGMNMITPLDNSVVNQLMRPEKMRFDAGKMRWLGTSNQTNLVLVVRSDTGVKTVADMKNKALVGGASGKNSTGFIGPRLAAGLLGWNISMTTGYKGSSKTIFSVEQGPMRWLPFARGTTG
;
A
#
# COMPACT_ATOMS: atom_id res chain seq x y z
N GLY A 1 -4.02 -9.84 -5.95
CA GLY A 1 -4.11 -8.79 -6.98
C GLY A 1 -5.01 -7.64 -6.57
N ALA A 2 -4.91 -6.50 -7.26
CA ALA A 2 -5.72 -5.29 -7.04
C ALA A 2 -5.67 -4.75 -5.59
N GLY A 3 -4.53 -4.91 -4.88
CA GLY A 3 -4.37 -4.40 -3.52
C GLY A 3 -5.39 -4.99 -2.54
N GLY A 4 -5.71 -6.27 -2.65
CA GLY A 4 -6.62 -6.97 -1.75
C GLY A 4 -8.11 -6.75 -2.01
N VAL A 5 -8.52 -5.78 -2.83
CA VAL A 5 -9.94 -5.45 -3.10
C VAL A 5 -10.73 -6.64 -3.63
N LYS A 6 -10.12 -7.47 -4.49
CA LYS A 6 -10.79 -8.67 -5.01
C LYS A 6 -11.14 -9.66 -3.90
N ALA A 7 -10.22 -9.88 -2.97
CA ALA A 7 -10.44 -10.77 -1.83
C ALA A 7 -11.55 -10.24 -0.92
N MET A 8 -11.53 -8.93 -0.62
CA MET A 8 -12.56 -8.29 0.19
C MET A 8 -13.95 -8.39 -0.46
N ASN A 9 -14.05 -8.08 -1.75
CA ASN A 9 -15.31 -8.18 -2.48
C ASN A 9 -15.85 -9.61 -2.49
N TRP A 10 -14.97 -10.59 -2.69
CA TRP A 10 -15.36 -12.01 -2.71
C TRP A 10 -15.82 -12.48 -1.32
N MET A 11 -15.05 -12.19 -0.28
CA MET A 11 -15.39 -12.55 1.09
C MET A 11 -16.74 -11.97 1.49
N TYR A 12 -16.95 -10.67 1.23
CA TYR A 12 -18.16 -9.98 1.63
C TYR A 12 -19.44 -10.49 0.94
N ASN A 13 -19.33 -10.84 -0.36
CA ASN A 13 -20.50 -11.17 -1.18
C ASN A 13 -20.72 -12.67 -1.39
N VAL A 14 -19.68 -13.50 -1.27
CA VAL A 14 -19.72 -14.91 -1.70
C VAL A 14 -19.51 -15.88 -0.55
N MET A 15 -18.64 -15.56 0.41
CA MET A 15 -18.35 -16.49 1.51
C MET A 15 -19.54 -16.67 2.44
N PRO A 16 -19.77 -17.89 2.95
CA PRO A 16 -20.77 -18.15 3.98
C PRO A 16 -20.55 -17.29 5.22
N LYS A 17 -21.64 -16.76 5.79
CA LYS A 17 -21.60 -15.89 6.97
C LYS A 17 -21.95 -16.70 8.24
N ASP A 18 -21.39 -17.87 8.36
CA ASP A 18 -21.60 -18.86 9.43
C ASP A 18 -20.64 -18.72 10.62
N GLY A 19 -19.74 -17.73 10.56
CA GLY A 19 -18.73 -17.52 11.59
C GLY A 19 -17.47 -18.38 11.43
N MET A 20 -17.43 -19.28 10.45
CA MET A 20 -16.28 -20.17 10.20
C MET A 20 -15.26 -19.54 9.23
N ASN A 21 -15.62 -18.43 8.63
CA ASN A 21 -14.78 -17.75 7.62
C ASN A 21 -14.30 -16.41 8.15
N MET A 22 -12.98 -16.23 8.11
CA MET A 22 -12.31 -14.98 8.50
C MET A 22 -11.44 -14.48 7.36
N ILE A 23 -11.23 -13.18 7.32
CA ILE A 23 -10.28 -12.54 6.40
C ILE A 23 -9.37 -11.59 7.18
N THR A 24 -8.11 -11.55 6.79
CA THR A 24 -7.19 -10.49 7.18
C THR A 24 -7.12 -9.49 6.02
N PRO A 25 -7.87 -8.39 6.06
CA PRO A 25 -7.85 -7.40 5.00
C PRO A 25 -6.56 -6.59 5.05
N LEU A 26 -6.27 -5.90 3.95
CA LEU A 26 -5.22 -4.86 4.00
C LEU A 26 -5.72 -3.69 4.87
N ASP A 27 -4.79 -3.08 5.59
CA ASP A 27 -4.99 -1.95 6.49
C ASP A 27 -5.70 -0.74 5.83
N ASN A 28 -5.52 -0.56 4.53
CA ASN A 28 -6.13 0.51 3.75
C ASN A 28 -7.50 0.16 3.14
N SER A 29 -8.12 -0.95 3.51
CA SER A 29 -9.40 -1.38 2.90
C SER A 29 -10.53 -0.38 3.14
N VAL A 30 -10.61 0.18 4.35
CA VAL A 30 -11.59 1.22 4.71
C VAL A 30 -11.30 2.51 3.93
N VAL A 31 -10.05 2.92 3.86
CA VAL A 31 -9.63 4.12 3.11
C VAL A 31 -9.96 3.99 1.63
N ASN A 32 -9.75 2.81 1.04
CA ASN A 32 -10.14 2.53 -0.34
C ASN A 32 -11.65 2.68 -0.57
N GLN A 33 -12.47 2.24 0.37
CA GLN A 33 -13.93 2.39 0.27
C GLN A 33 -14.34 3.87 0.32
N LEU A 34 -13.72 4.66 1.18
CA LEU A 34 -13.98 6.10 1.26
C LEU A 34 -13.53 6.86 -0.01
N MET A 35 -12.38 6.48 -0.56
CA MET A 35 -11.81 7.16 -1.74
C MET A 35 -12.48 6.77 -3.07
N ARG A 36 -12.98 5.54 -3.18
CA ARG A 36 -13.50 4.97 -4.45
C ARG A 36 -14.65 4.02 -4.18
N PRO A 37 -15.76 4.50 -3.62
CA PRO A 37 -16.89 3.65 -3.23
C PRO A 37 -17.47 2.85 -4.41
N GLU A 38 -17.42 3.40 -5.61
CA GLU A 38 -17.94 2.76 -6.82
C GLU A 38 -17.20 1.47 -7.22
N LYS A 39 -15.99 1.26 -6.72
CA LYS A 39 -15.16 0.07 -7.00
C LYS A 39 -15.19 -0.96 -5.88
N MET A 40 -15.73 -0.58 -4.74
CA MET A 40 -15.78 -1.41 -3.54
C MET A 40 -17.16 -2.06 -3.42
N ARG A 41 -17.22 -3.38 -3.59
CA ARG A 41 -18.45 -4.17 -3.46
C ARG A 41 -18.57 -4.76 -2.06
N PHE A 42 -18.10 -4.06 -1.06
CA PHE A 42 -18.21 -4.40 0.35
C PHE A 42 -18.51 -3.15 1.16
N ASP A 43 -19.07 -3.34 2.33
CA ASP A 43 -19.32 -2.27 3.30
C ASP A 43 -18.54 -2.59 4.58
N ALA A 44 -17.46 -1.86 4.82
CA ALA A 44 -16.61 -2.04 5.99
C ALA A 44 -17.34 -1.76 7.31
N GLY A 45 -18.35 -0.88 7.29
CA GLY A 45 -19.18 -0.59 8.45
C GLY A 45 -20.11 -1.74 8.86
N LYS A 46 -20.38 -2.67 7.94
CA LYS A 46 -21.21 -3.86 8.20
C LYS A 46 -20.38 -5.12 8.51
N MET A 47 -19.07 -4.99 8.57
CA MET A 47 -18.18 -6.09 8.95
C MET A 47 -18.05 -6.19 10.47
N ARG A 48 -17.85 -7.41 10.98
CA ARG A 48 -17.45 -7.63 12.37
C ARG A 48 -15.95 -7.63 12.48
N TRP A 49 -15.41 -6.56 13.02
CA TRP A 49 -14.00 -6.40 13.28
C TRP A 49 -13.65 -7.09 14.60
N LEU A 50 -12.74 -8.08 14.53
CA LEU A 50 -12.34 -8.87 15.70
C LEU A 50 -11.09 -8.29 16.38
N GLY A 51 -10.23 -7.65 15.61
CA GLY A 51 -9.00 -7.08 16.12
C GLY A 51 -7.95 -6.89 15.02
N THR A 52 -6.74 -6.56 15.42
CA THR A 52 -5.57 -6.44 14.54
C THR A 52 -4.51 -7.46 14.94
N SER A 53 -3.84 -8.05 13.97
CA SER A 53 -2.77 -9.01 14.20
C SER A 53 -1.43 -8.34 14.55
N ASN A 54 -1.24 -7.09 14.11
CA ASN A 54 -0.01 -6.34 14.34
C ASN A 54 -0.24 -4.84 14.13
N GLN A 55 0.71 -4.04 14.61
CA GLN A 55 0.85 -2.63 14.22
C GLN A 55 2.07 -2.49 13.32
N THR A 56 1.90 -1.77 12.21
CA THR A 56 2.97 -1.54 11.26
C THR A 56 3.09 -0.06 10.94
N ASN A 57 4.33 0.42 10.89
CA ASN A 57 4.63 1.76 10.40
C ASN A 57 5.07 1.69 8.94
N LEU A 58 4.54 2.57 8.13
CA LEU A 58 5.00 2.72 6.75
C LEU A 58 6.34 3.45 6.76
N VAL A 59 7.36 2.83 6.20
CA VAL A 59 8.68 3.43 6.00
C VAL A 59 8.95 3.59 4.50
N LEU A 60 9.65 4.64 4.14
CA LEU A 60 10.12 4.89 2.80
C LEU A 60 11.59 4.49 2.71
N VAL A 61 11.92 3.61 1.78
CA VAL A 61 13.29 3.21 1.51
C VAL A 61 13.71 3.79 0.16
N VAL A 62 14.81 4.52 0.15
CA VAL A 62 15.38 5.16 -1.03
C VAL A 62 16.77 4.60 -1.25
N ARG A 63 17.12 4.31 -2.51
CA ARG A 63 18.48 3.84 -2.85
C ARG A 63 19.53 4.91 -2.52
N SER A 64 20.66 4.47 -2.02
CA SER A 64 21.76 5.37 -1.63
C SER A 64 22.37 6.14 -2.81
N ASP A 65 22.34 5.57 -4.01
CA ASP A 65 22.87 6.20 -5.24
C ASP A 65 21.99 7.35 -5.77
N THR A 66 20.81 7.58 -5.20
CA THR A 66 19.93 8.71 -5.59
C THR A 66 20.44 10.05 -5.07
N GLY A 67 21.35 10.04 -4.09
CA GLY A 67 21.81 11.25 -3.42
C GLY A 67 20.77 11.90 -2.49
N VAL A 68 19.66 11.20 -2.20
CA VAL A 68 18.67 11.62 -1.18
C VAL A 68 19.19 11.20 0.19
N LYS A 69 19.39 12.16 1.07
CA LYS A 69 19.83 11.95 2.44
C LYS A 69 18.81 12.39 3.48
N THR A 70 17.94 13.30 3.11
CA THR A 70 16.92 13.87 3.98
C THR A 70 15.55 13.89 3.31
N VAL A 71 14.50 14.07 4.10
CA VAL A 71 13.12 14.23 3.59
C VAL A 71 13.00 15.46 2.69
N ALA A 72 13.77 16.51 2.97
CA ALA A 72 13.77 17.74 2.16
C ALA A 72 14.28 17.50 0.75
N ASP A 73 15.25 16.61 0.56
CA ASP A 73 15.80 16.28 -0.76
C ASP A 73 14.77 15.67 -1.71
N MET A 74 13.71 15.07 -1.16
CA MET A 74 12.62 14.44 -1.93
C MET A 74 11.85 15.43 -2.82
N LYS A 75 11.90 16.74 -2.50
CA LYS A 75 11.27 17.78 -3.31
C LYS A 75 12.04 18.06 -4.60
N ASN A 76 13.36 17.95 -4.53
CA ASN A 76 14.29 18.38 -5.58
C ASN A 76 14.76 17.20 -6.46
N LYS A 77 14.45 15.97 -6.08
CA LYS A 77 14.87 14.76 -6.80
C LYS A 77 13.66 14.08 -7.43
N ALA A 78 13.69 13.92 -8.74
CA ALA A 78 12.69 13.12 -9.45
C ALA A 78 12.96 11.63 -9.18
N LEU A 79 12.08 10.99 -8.41
CA LEU A 79 12.23 9.60 -8.03
C LEU A 79 11.10 8.73 -8.58
N VAL A 80 11.44 7.55 -9.05
CA VAL A 80 10.49 6.55 -9.55
C VAL A 80 10.39 5.41 -8.54
N GLY A 81 9.19 5.08 -8.12
CA GLY A 81 8.93 3.99 -7.20
C GLY A 81 7.92 2.98 -7.73
N GLY A 82 7.81 1.86 -7.04
CA GLY A 82 6.94 0.76 -7.43
C GLY A 82 5.90 0.39 -6.39
N ALA A 83 4.73 -0.04 -6.88
CA ALA A 83 3.68 -0.59 -6.03
C ALA A 83 2.95 -1.75 -6.73
N SER A 84 2.31 -2.61 -5.94
CA SER A 84 1.55 -3.75 -6.47
C SER A 84 0.25 -3.32 -7.18
N GLY A 85 -0.30 -2.17 -6.83
CA GLY A 85 -1.50 -1.62 -7.43
C GLY A 85 -1.92 -0.30 -6.80
N LYS A 86 -2.79 0.44 -7.50
CA LYS A 86 -3.26 1.76 -7.06
C LYS A 86 -4.05 1.76 -5.75
N ASN A 87 -4.54 0.60 -5.33
CA ASN A 87 -5.28 0.41 -4.07
C ASN A 87 -4.40 -0.17 -2.95
N SER A 88 -3.10 -0.33 -3.15
CA SER A 88 -2.18 -0.81 -2.12
C SER A 88 -1.72 0.32 -1.21
N THR A 89 -1.44 0.01 0.05
CA THR A 89 -0.83 0.93 1.02
C THR A 89 0.46 1.52 0.46
N GLY A 90 1.25 0.68 -0.21
CA GLY A 90 2.48 1.09 -0.89
C GLY A 90 2.29 2.08 -2.04
N PHE A 91 1.07 2.31 -2.51
CA PHE A 91 0.76 3.37 -3.48
C PHE A 91 0.14 4.59 -2.79
N ILE A 92 -0.85 4.37 -1.93
CA ILE A 92 -1.65 5.44 -1.33
C ILE A 92 -0.80 6.30 -0.40
N GLY A 93 -0.03 5.69 0.50
CA GLY A 93 0.79 6.41 1.48
C GLY A 93 1.78 7.38 0.83
N PRO A 94 2.69 6.92 -0.04
CA PRO A 94 3.64 7.79 -0.74
C PRO A 94 2.96 8.85 -1.62
N ARG A 95 1.84 8.50 -2.26
CA ARG A 95 1.09 9.45 -3.09
C ARG A 95 0.48 10.57 -2.26
N LEU A 96 -0.01 10.24 -1.07
CA LEU A 96 -0.52 11.22 -0.12
C LEU A 96 0.61 12.12 0.40
N ALA A 97 1.73 11.53 0.81
CA ALA A 97 2.92 12.26 1.24
C ALA A 97 3.44 13.19 0.13
N ALA A 98 3.47 12.73 -1.12
CA ALA A 98 3.86 13.57 -2.25
C ALA A 98 2.95 14.79 -2.42
N GLY A 99 1.64 14.59 -2.28
CA GLY A 99 0.68 15.70 -2.38
C GLY A 99 0.79 16.70 -1.23
N LEU A 100 0.98 16.22 0.00
CA LEU A 100 1.05 17.07 1.20
C LEU A 100 2.41 17.74 1.38
N LEU A 101 3.50 17.04 1.03
CA LEU A 101 4.88 17.51 1.28
C LEU A 101 5.55 18.06 0.02
N GLY A 102 4.89 18.03 -1.13
CA GLY A 102 5.43 18.52 -2.40
C GLY A 102 6.59 17.67 -2.94
N TRP A 103 6.57 16.32 -2.69
CA TRP A 103 7.62 15.46 -3.20
C TRP A 103 7.50 15.20 -4.69
N ASN A 104 8.63 15.22 -5.39
CA ASN A 104 8.69 14.92 -6.81
C ASN A 104 8.87 13.42 -7.04
N ILE A 105 7.81 12.66 -6.80
CA ILE A 105 7.82 11.20 -6.97
C ILE A 105 6.79 10.76 -8.00
N SER A 106 7.17 9.77 -8.80
CA SER A 106 6.30 9.05 -9.70
C SER A 106 6.20 7.59 -9.30
N MET A 107 5.09 6.92 -9.67
CA MET A 107 4.83 5.56 -9.24
C MET A 107 4.39 4.67 -10.39
N THR A 108 5.08 3.55 -10.54
CA THR A 108 4.70 2.46 -11.44
C THR A 108 3.96 1.39 -10.67
N THR A 109 2.87 0.89 -11.23
CA THR A 109 2.05 -0.18 -10.62
C THR A 109 2.08 -1.44 -11.47
N GLY A 110 1.67 -2.58 -10.86
CA GLY A 110 1.59 -3.87 -11.56
C GLY A 110 2.56 -4.92 -11.06
N TYR A 111 3.37 -4.60 -10.05
CA TYR A 111 4.28 -5.58 -9.44
C TYR A 111 3.50 -6.65 -8.68
N LYS A 112 3.83 -7.93 -8.94
CA LYS A 112 3.23 -9.07 -8.25
C LYS A 112 3.87 -9.29 -6.87
N GLY A 113 3.54 -8.40 -5.92
CA GLY A 113 4.01 -8.47 -4.54
C GLY A 113 5.29 -7.67 -4.25
N SER A 114 5.62 -7.57 -2.97
CA SER A 114 6.73 -6.77 -2.46
C SER A 114 8.10 -7.25 -2.97
N SER A 115 8.32 -8.56 -3.05
CA SER A 115 9.59 -9.13 -3.53
C SER A 115 9.95 -8.68 -4.94
N LYS A 116 8.97 -8.61 -5.85
CA LYS A 116 9.20 -8.12 -7.21
C LYS A 116 9.48 -6.63 -7.25
N THR A 117 8.88 -5.86 -6.34
CA THR A 117 9.15 -4.43 -6.21
C THR A 117 10.57 -4.19 -5.66
N ILE A 118 10.98 -4.93 -4.63
CA ILE A 118 12.33 -4.86 -4.05
C ILE A 118 13.37 -5.18 -5.13
N PHE A 119 13.20 -6.31 -5.82
CA PHE A 119 14.09 -6.72 -6.90
C PHE A 119 14.22 -5.64 -7.99
N SER A 120 13.12 -4.98 -8.34
CA SER A 120 13.14 -3.90 -9.32
C SER A 120 13.91 -2.65 -8.85
N VAL A 121 13.91 -2.38 -7.54
CA VAL A 121 14.73 -1.32 -6.95
C VAL A 121 16.21 -1.70 -6.96
N GLU A 122 16.55 -2.95 -6.64
CA GLU A 122 17.93 -3.46 -6.68
C GLU A 122 18.52 -3.44 -8.09
N GLN A 123 17.73 -3.86 -9.09
CA GLN A 123 18.15 -3.92 -10.50
C GLN A 123 18.23 -2.56 -11.22
N GLY A 124 17.78 -1.48 -10.61
CA GLY A 124 18.05 -0.14 -11.06
C GLY A 124 16.96 0.68 -11.73
N PRO A 125 15.86 0.16 -12.28
CA PRO A 125 14.83 1.02 -12.89
C PRO A 125 14.05 1.81 -11.85
N MET A 126 13.98 1.32 -10.61
CA MET A 126 13.32 2.02 -9.50
C MET A 126 14.33 2.58 -8.50
N ARG A 127 13.97 3.71 -7.90
CA ARG A 127 14.84 4.45 -6.99
C ARG A 127 14.37 4.40 -5.53
N TRP A 128 13.13 4.01 -5.30
CA TRP A 128 12.56 3.90 -3.95
C TRP A 128 11.42 2.88 -3.88
N LEU A 129 11.12 2.41 -2.68
CA LEU A 129 9.93 1.59 -2.40
C LEU A 129 9.36 1.92 -1.01
N PRO A 130 8.04 1.85 -0.84
CA PRO A 130 7.43 1.84 0.47
C PRO A 130 7.54 0.45 1.08
N PHE A 131 7.89 0.41 2.35
CA PHE A 131 7.98 -0.83 3.12
C PHE A 131 7.21 -0.68 4.44
N ALA A 132 6.52 -1.73 4.87
CA ALA A 132 5.88 -1.76 6.17
C ALA A 132 6.83 -2.45 7.17
N ARG A 133 7.23 -1.73 8.21
CA ARG A 133 8.01 -2.28 9.31
C ARG A 133 7.09 -2.55 10.50
N GLY A 134 7.07 -3.80 10.98
CA GLY A 134 6.42 -4.13 12.24
C GLY A 134 7.09 -3.37 13.40
N THR A 135 6.28 -2.82 14.29
CA THR A 135 6.76 -2.33 15.58
C THR A 135 6.92 -3.53 16.49
N THR A 136 8.15 -3.88 16.84
CA THR A 136 8.41 -4.70 18.02
C THR A 136 8.10 -3.85 19.22
N GLY A 137 7.05 -4.23 19.96
CA GLY A 137 6.75 -3.67 21.28
C GLY A 137 7.83 -4.03 22.28
#